data_c9d0beb11aa0daba81fb6adf83645e8f
#
_entry.id   c9d0beb11aa0daba81fb6adf83645e8f
#
_cell.length_a   1.000
_cell.length_b   1.000
_cell.length_c   1.000
_cell.angle_alpha   90.00
_cell.angle_beta   90.00
_cell.angle_gamma   90.00
#
_symmetry.space_group_name_H-M   'P 1'
#
loop_
_entity.id
_entity.type
_entity.pdbx_description
1 polymer ?
#
loop_
_entity_poly.entity_id
_entity_poly.type
_entity_poly.pdbx_seq_one_letter_code
_entity_poly.pdbx_strand_id
1 'polypeptide(L)'
;MLSISQRALLADKIQEQIKRVEENVTQLKEDTQPIAPENSLGRVSRMDAINNKSVAEESLRQAKRRLVRLQEAAENITDSDFGNCQQCKEAIVFDRLIFMPESRQCMQCAR
;
A
#
# COMPACT_ATOMS: atom_id res chain seq x y z
N MET A 1 -5.84 2.91 23.67
CA MET A 1 -4.41 3.13 23.61
C MET A 1 -3.68 1.84 23.34
N LEU A 2 -2.73 1.85 22.42
CA LEU A 2 -2.00 0.62 22.06
C LEU A 2 -0.97 0.29 23.15
N SER A 3 -0.89 -0.99 23.51
CA SER A 3 0.14 -1.46 24.43
C SER A 3 1.50 -1.50 23.72
N ILE A 4 2.57 -1.65 24.52
CA ILE A 4 3.92 -1.79 23.97
C ILE A 4 4.00 -3.01 23.06
N SER A 5 3.40 -4.13 23.47
CA SER A 5 3.36 -5.34 22.68
C SER A 5 2.60 -5.15 21.36
N GLN A 6 1.49 -4.45 21.42
CA GLN A 6 0.69 -4.16 20.22
C GLN A 6 1.46 -3.27 19.26
N ARG A 7 2.16 -2.25 19.76
CA ARG A 7 2.98 -1.37 18.93
C ARG A 7 4.13 -2.13 18.29
N ALA A 8 4.77 -3.02 19.02
CA ALA A 8 5.85 -3.85 18.48
C ALA A 8 5.34 -4.75 17.36
N LEU A 9 4.18 -5.38 17.55
CA LEU A 9 3.57 -6.21 16.52
C LEU A 9 3.22 -5.40 15.28
N LEU A 10 2.64 -4.21 15.47
CA LEU A 10 2.31 -3.32 14.35
C LEU A 10 3.56 -2.85 13.62
N ALA A 11 4.64 -2.54 14.34
CA ALA A 11 5.90 -2.15 13.73
C ALA A 11 6.43 -3.27 12.81
N ASP A 12 6.39 -4.51 13.27
CA ASP A 12 6.79 -5.66 12.46
C ASP A 12 5.89 -5.81 11.23
N LYS A 13 4.59 -5.66 11.41
CA LYS A 13 3.64 -5.74 10.30
C LYS A 13 3.86 -4.62 9.28
N ILE A 14 4.14 -3.42 9.73
CA ILE A 14 4.44 -2.29 8.86
C ILE A 14 5.68 -2.60 8.01
N GLN A 15 6.75 -3.09 8.62
CA GLN A 15 7.97 -3.42 7.90
C GLN A 15 7.73 -4.55 6.89
N GLU A 16 6.98 -5.56 7.26
CA GLU A 16 6.60 -6.65 6.37
C GLU A 16 5.81 -6.13 5.16
N GLN A 17 4.83 -5.27 5.41
CA GLN A 17 4.01 -4.69 4.35
C GLN A 17 4.82 -3.75 3.45
N ILE A 18 5.71 -2.96 4.01
CA ILE A 18 6.61 -2.10 3.24
C ILE A 18 7.42 -2.95 2.25
N LYS A 19 8.00 -4.04 2.74
CA LYS A 19 8.79 -4.93 1.90
C LYS A 19 7.96 -5.51 0.76
N ARG A 20 6.76 -5.99 1.06
CA ARG A 20 5.85 -6.55 0.05
C ARG A 20 5.45 -5.51 -1.00
N VAL A 21 5.13 -4.30 -0.55
CA VAL A 21 4.73 -3.22 -1.47
C VAL A 21 5.91 -2.78 -2.32
N GLU A 22 7.11 -2.71 -1.75
CA GLU A 22 8.33 -2.38 -2.53
C GLU A 22 8.57 -3.41 -3.63
N GLU A 23 8.43 -4.69 -3.33
CA GLU A 23 8.55 -5.76 -4.32
C GLU A 23 7.48 -5.61 -5.40
N ASN A 24 6.24 -5.31 -5.00
CA ASN A 24 5.14 -5.08 -5.92
C ASN A 24 5.40 -3.87 -6.83
N VAL A 25 5.90 -2.78 -6.26
CA VAL A 25 6.26 -1.58 -7.04
C VAL A 25 7.33 -1.92 -8.08
N THR A 26 8.35 -2.67 -7.69
CA THR A 26 9.41 -3.09 -8.61
C THR A 26 8.85 -3.91 -9.77
N GLN A 27 7.98 -4.87 -9.47
CA GLN A 27 7.34 -5.69 -10.49
C GLN A 27 6.46 -4.87 -11.42
N LEU A 28 5.67 -3.96 -10.85
CA LEU A 28 4.79 -3.10 -11.63
C LEU A 28 5.57 -2.12 -12.51
N LYS A 29 6.73 -1.66 -12.07
CA LYS A 29 7.61 -0.83 -12.90
C LYS A 29 8.08 -1.59 -14.14
N GLU A 30 8.40 -2.87 -13.99
CA GLU A 30 8.75 -3.71 -15.13
C GLU A 30 7.58 -3.89 -16.07
N ASP A 31 6.38 -4.09 -15.53
CA ASP A 31 5.16 -4.28 -16.30
C ASP A 31 4.74 -3.02 -17.06
N THR A 32 5.18 -1.85 -16.61
CA THR A 32 4.82 -0.57 -17.25
C THR A 32 5.88 -0.07 -18.21
N GLN A 33 6.94 -0.84 -18.46
CA GLN A 33 7.97 -0.44 -19.42
C GLN A 33 7.40 -0.36 -20.84
N PRO A 34 7.99 0.50 -21.69
CA PRO A 34 7.53 0.62 -23.06
C PRO A 34 7.54 -0.71 -23.78
N ILE A 35 6.49 -0.97 -24.54
CA ILE A 35 6.37 -2.20 -25.33
C ILE A 35 7.37 -2.11 -26.48
N ALA A 36 8.30 -3.06 -26.54
CA ALA A 36 9.28 -3.09 -27.62
C ALA A 36 8.59 -3.40 -28.94
N PRO A 37 8.92 -2.65 -30.02
CA PRO A 37 8.31 -2.90 -31.35
C PRO A 37 8.58 -4.30 -31.88
N GLU A 38 9.63 -4.91 -31.40
CA GLU A 38 10.07 -6.23 -31.84
C GLU A 38 9.36 -7.35 -31.10
N ASN A 39 8.56 -7.02 -30.14
CA ASN A 39 7.83 -8.05 -29.41
C ASN A 39 6.65 -8.49 -30.25
N SER A 40 6.98 -9.26 -31.22
CA SER A 40 6.03 -9.75 -32.20
C SER A 40 5.28 -10.96 -31.71
N LEU A 41 5.26 -11.19 -30.42
CA LEU A 41 4.45 -12.25 -29.92
C LEU A 41 3.01 -11.98 -30.23
N GLY A 42 2.80 -12.16 -31.43
CA GLY A 42 1.50 -12.11 -31.92
C GLY A 42 0.92 -10.75 -31.90
N ARG A 43 0.30 -10.57 -32.85
CA ARG A 43 -0.79 -9.72 -33.00
C ARG A 43 -1.79 -9.79 -31.89
N VAL A 44 -1.48 -10.55 -30.84
CA VAL A 44 -2.30 -10.56 -29.66
C VAL A 44 -2.23 -9.21 -29.06
N SER A 45 -2.43 -8.62 -29.81
CA SER A 45 -2.99 -7.39 -29.91
C SER A 45 -2.31 -6.36 -29.06
N ARG A 46 -1.73 -5.44 -29.78
CA ARG A 46 -1.34 -4.18 -29.23
C ARG A 46 -2.38 -3.62 -28.25
N MET A 47 -3.67 -3.89 -28.51
CA MET A 47 -4.73 -3.40 -27.65
C MET A 47 -4.72 -4.04 -26.28
N ASP A 48 -4.55 -5.36 -26.21
CA ASP A 48 -4.47 -6.05 -24.92
C ASP A 48 -3.22 -5.63 -24.16
N ALA A 49 -2.10 -5.46 -24.85
CA ALA A 49 -0.87 -5.00 -24.22
C ALA A 49 -1.02 -3.56 -23.70
N ILE A 50 -1.66 -2.69 -24.44
CA ILE A 50 -1.92 -1.32 -24.04
C ILE A 50 -2.87 -1.27 -22.84
N ASN A 51 -3.94 -2.05 -22.86
CA ASN A 51 -4.89 -2.13 -21.75
C ASN A 51 -4.22 -2.67 -20.49
N ASN A 52 -3.42 -3.73 -20.63
CA ASN A 52 -2.69 -4.28 -19.51
C ASN A 52 -1.69 -3.28 -18.93
N LYS A 53 -1.04 -2.52 -19.79
CA LYS A 53 -0.13 -1.46 -19.36
C LYS A 53 -0.86 -0.38 -18.58
N SER A 54 -2.04 0.04 -19.02
CA SER A 54 -2.83 1.06 -18.33
C SER A 54 -3.26 0.58 -16.95
N VAL A 55 -3.69 -0.67 -16.81
CA VAL A 55 -4.04 -1.26 -15.52
C VAL A 55 -2.83 -1.32 -14.62
N ALA A 56 -1.67 -1.75 -15.16
CA ALA A 56 -0.44 -1.82 -14.40
C ALA A 56 0.02 -0.43 -13.92
N GLU A 57 -0.12 0.59 -14.75
CA GLU A 57 0.22 1.96 -14.37
C GLU A 57 -0.64 2.46 -13.21
N GLU A 58 -1.94 2.18 -13.24
CA GLU A 58 -2.83 2.57 -12.14
C GLU A 58 -2.49 1.80 -10.87
N SER A 59 -2.23 0.51 -10.98
CA SER A 59 -1.79 -0.31 -9.85
C SER A 59 -0.48 0.21 -9.27
N LEU A 60 0.43 0.64 -10.12
CA LEU A 60 1.71 1.22 -9.70
C LEU A 60 1.49 2.51 -8.90
N ARG A 61 0.61 3.39 -9.36
CA ARG A 61 0.29 4.63 -8.65
C ARG A 61 -0.28 4.33 -7.27
N GLN A 62 -1.21 3.38 -7.18
CA GLN A 62 -1.81 2.98 -5.91
C GLN A 62 -0.79 2.36 -4.97
N ALA A 63 0.09 1.50 -5.49
CA ALA A 63 1.13 0.87 -4.70
C ALA A 63 2.11 1.91 -4.14
N LYS A 64 2.50 2.89 -4.94
CA LYS A 64 3.38 3.96 -4.49
C LYS A 64 2.74 4.80 -3.38
N ARG A 65 1.45 5.11 -3.52
CA ARG A 65 0.70 5.84 -2.48
C ARG A 65 0.66 5.05 -1.18
N ARG A 66 0.38 3.77 -1.29
CA ARG A 66 0.34 2.90 -0.11
C ARG A 66 1.71 2.83 0.57
N LEU A 67 2.77 2.74 -0.23
CA LEU A 67 4.14 2.71 0.29
C LEU A 67 4.44 3.96 1.11
N VAL A 68 4.09 5.14 0.60
CA VAL A 68 4.28 6.39 1.34
C VAL A 68 3.53 6.37 2.66
N ARG A 69 2.28 5.91 2.66
CA ARG A 69 1.46 5.83 3.87
C ARG A 69 2.06 4.86 4.89
N LEU A 70 2.58 3.72 4.41
CA LEU A 70 3.22 2.74 5.28
C LEU A 70 4.50 3.32 5.89
N GLN A 71 5.28 4.06 5.12
CA GLN A 71 6.49 4.72 5.62
C GLN A 71 6.16 5.77 6.68
N GLU A 72 5.11 6.54 6.45
CA GLU A 72 4.62 7.51 7.44
C GLU A 72 4.15 6.80 8.72
N ALA A 73 3.45 5.68 8.59
CA ALA A 73 3.01 4.89 9.72
C ALA A 73 4.20 4.38 10.53
N ALA A 74 5.26 3.93 9.85
CA ALA A 74 6.48 3.48 10.51
C ALA A 74 7.15 4.60 11.30
N GLU A 75 7.14 5.81 10.78
CA GLU A 75 7.69 6.97 11.47
C GLU A 75 6.86 7.37 12.68
N ASN A 76 5.54 7.21 12.58
CA ASN A 76 4.60 7.68 13.60
C ASN A 76 4.22 6.62 14.63
N ILE A 77 4.78 5.41 14.52
CA ILE A 77 4.39 4.28 15.38
C ILE A 77 4.62 4.57 16.87
N THR A 78 5.55 5.47 17.19
CA THR A 78 5.84 5.87 18.56
C THR A 78 4.99 7.02 19.06
N ASP A 79 4.22 7.65 18.18
CA ASP A 79 3.37 8.77 18.58
C ASP A 79 2.19 8.30 19.42
N SER A 80 1.80 9.11 20.39
CA SER A 80 0.68 8.79 21.28
C SER A 80 -0.64 8.70 20.51
N ASP A 81 -0.77 9.43 19.41
CA ASP A 81 -1.98 9.45 18.58
C ASP A 81 -2.03 8.30 17.58
N PHE A 82 -0.96 7.54 17.46
CA PHE A 82 -0.96 6.40 16.52
C PHE A 82 -2.03 5.39 16.93
N GLY A 83 -2.83 4.97 15.97
CA GLY A 83 -3.92 4.04 16.20
C GLY A 83 -5.26 4.72 16.46
N ASN A 84 -5.30 6.04 16.50
CA ASN A 84 -6.52 6.80 16.65
C ASN A 84 -6.97 7.36 15.30
N CYS A 85 -8.29 7.41 15.10
CA CYS A 85 -8.85 8.00 13.88
C CYS A 85 -8.55 9.50 13.84
N GLN A 86 -8.15 9.99 12.69
CA GLN A 86 -7.85 11.42 12.50
C GLN A 86 -9.11 12.30 12.57
N GLN A 87 -10.25 11.74 12.18
CA GLN A 87 -11.50 12.52 12.11
C GLN A 87 -12.27 12.51 13.42
N CYS A 88 -12.59 11.33 13.94
CA CYS A 88 -13.40 11.21 15.15
C CYS A 88 -12.58 11.09 16.44
N LYS A 89 -11.27 10.90 16.31
CA LYS A 89 -10.33 10.78 17.43
C LYS A 89 -10.52 9.52 18.29
N GLU A 90 -11.40 8.64 17.87
CA GLU A 90 -11.60 7.36 18.56
C GLU A 90 -10.55 6.35 18.13
N ALA A 91 -10.29 5.37 18.99
CA ALA A 91 -9.34 4.31 18.70
C ALA A 91 -9.81 3.47 17.51
N ILE A 92 -8.89 3.21 16.59
CA ILE A 92 -9.16 2.28 15.48
C ILE A 92 -9.04 0.86 16.03
N VAL A 93 -9.94 -0.04 15.60
CA VAL A 93 -9.91 -1.43 16.01
C VAL A 93 -8.55 -2.05 15.65
N PHE A 94 -7.95 -2.78 16.60
CA PHE A 94 -6.63 -3.36 16.43
C PHE A 94 -6.55 -4.29 15.22
N ASP A 95 -7.58 -5.09 14.97
CA ASP A 95 -7.63 -5.98 13.80
C ASP A 95 -7.50 -5.19 12.49
N ARG A 96 -8.13 -4.04 12.40
CA ARG A 96 -8.02 -3.18 11.22
C ARG A 96 -6.60 -2.66 11.06
N LEU A 97 -5.92 -2.31 12.15
CA LEU A 97 -4.53 -1.87 12.12
C LEU A 97 -3.59 -2.99 11.69
N ILE A 98 -3.89 -4.24 12.05
CA ILE A 98 -3.10 -5.39 11.59
C ILE A 98 -3.18 -5.56 10.08
N PHE A 99 -4.39 -5.44 9.51
CA PHE A 99 -4.58 -5.56 8.07
C PHE A 99 -4.13 -4.34 7.29
N MET A 100 -4.38 -3.16 7.85
CA MET A 100 -4.09 -1.89 7.18
C MET A 100 -3.41 -0.93 8.16
N PRO A 101 -2.13 -1.20 8.50
CA PRO A 101 -1.43 -0.36 9.48
C PRO A 101 -1.26 1.10 9.02
N GLU A 102 -1.36 1.33 7.72
CA GLU A 102 -1.31 2.68 7.15
C GLU A 102 -2.62 3.45 7.31
N SER A 103 -3.68 2.79 7.78
CA SER A 103 -4.98 3.44 7.93
C SER A 103 -4.97 4.45 9.07
N ARG A 104 -5.47 5.64 8.81
CA ARG A 104 -5.59 6.71 9.79
C ARG A 104 -7.04 7.03 10.11
N GLN A 105 -7.97 6.25 9.56
CA GLN A 105 -9.40 6.44 9.76
C GLN A 105 -10.04 5.14 10.23
N CYS A 106 -11.02 5.25 11.11
CA CYS A 106 -11.80 4.10 11.53
C CYS A 106 -12.73 3.67 10.41
N MET A 107 -13.36 2.50 10.56
CA MET A 107 -14.25 1.97 9.53
C MET A 107 -15.40 2.92 9.19
N GLN A 108 -15.89 3.65 10.17
CA GLN A 108 -17.00 4.58 9.96
C GLN A 108 -16.57 5.82 9.18
N CYS A 109 -15.40 6.36 9.50
CA CYS A 109 -14.90 7.56 8.83
C CYS A 109 -14.31 7.28 7.44
N ALA A 110 -13.86 6.05 7.21
CA ALA A 110 -13.26 5.67 5.94
C ALA A 110 -14.28 5.40 4.83
N ARG A 111 -15.56 5.38 5.16
CA ARG A 111 -16.62 5.18 4.18
C ARG A 111 -16.86 6.40 3.32
#